data_dcb33d1c64ac0985f3e9982e5de3f6e6
#
_entry.id   dcb33d1c64ac0985f3e9982e5de3f6e6
#
_cell.length_a   1.000
_cell.length_b   1.000
_cell.length_c   1.000
_cell.angle_alpha   90.00
_cell.angle_beta   90.00
_cell.angle_gamma   90.00
#
_symmetry.space_group_name_H-M   'P 1'
#
loop_
_entity.id
_entity.type
_entity.pdbx_description
1 polymer ?
#
loop_
_entity_poly.entity_id
_entity_poly.type
_entity_poly.pdbx_seq_one_letter_code
_entity_poly.pdbx_strand_id
1 'polypeptide(L)'
;MKKALVTGITGQDGAYLTELLLEKGYEVHGVKRRSSLLNTDRIDHLYQDPHEKNLRLKLHYGDLTDSTNLIRIIQEVKPDEIYNLAAMSHVKVSFDTPEYTANADGIGTLRILEAIRILGLEKECRFYQASTSELYGLVQETP
;
A
#
# COMPACT_ATOMS: atom_id res chain seq x y z
N MET A 1 -18.90 4.23 -6.60
CA MET A 1 -18.11 3.12 -6.04
C MET A 1 -16.85 3.72 -5.43
N LYS A 2 -16.56 3.44 -4.17
CA LYS A 2 -15.34 3.95 -3.51
C LYS A 2 -14.09 3.27 -4.05
N LYS A 3 -13.00 4.02 -4.12
CA LYS A 3 -11.68 3.55 -4.56
C LYS A 3 -10.72 3.49 -3.39
N ALA A 4 -10.09 2.35 -3.20
CA ALA A 4 -9.03 2.17 -2.21
C ALA A 4 -7.68 1.92 -2.91
N LEU A 5 -6.63 2.59 -2.46
CA LEU A 5 -5.25 2.32 -2.84
C LEU A 5 -4.54 1.60 -1.69
N VAL A 6 -4.01 0.42 -1.96
CA VAL A 6 -3.33 -0.43 -0.96
C VAL A 6 -1.88 -0.60 -1.35
N THR A 7 -0.95 -0.09 -0.56
CA THR A 7 0.47 -0.43 -0.68
C THR A 7 0.76 -1.70 0.11
N GLY A 8 1.73 -2.50 -0.34
CA GLY A 8 2.00 -3.79 0.31
C GLY A 8 0.89 -4.83 0.10
N ILE A 9 0.15 -4.73 -1.00
CA ILE A 9 -0.98 -5.61 -1.31
C ILE A 9 -0.62 -7.10 -1.36
N THR A 10 0.62 -7.44 -1.68
CA THR A 10 1.11 -8.83 -1.73
C THR A 10 1.50 -9.39 -0.36
N GLY A 11 1.47 -8.57 0.68
CA GLY A 11 1.67 -9.01 2.05
C GLY A 11 0.42 -9.70 2.62
N GLN A 12 0.55 -10.26 3.83
CA GLN A 12 -0.56 -10.95 4.50
C GLN A 12 -1.74 -10.00 4.75
N ASP A 13 -1.49 -8.90 5.45
CA ASP A 13 -2.54 -7.92 5.78
C ASP A 13 -3.11 -7.25 4.53
N GLY A 14 -2.24 -6.96 3.55
CA GLY A 14 -2.67 -6.39 2.27
C GLY A 14 -3.62 -7.29 1.50
N ALA A 15 -3.37 -8.60 1.49
CA ALA A 15 -4.24 -9.57 0.82
C ALA A 15 -5.60 -9.67 1.52
N TYR A 16 -5.64 -9.85 2.84
CA TYR A 16 -6.90 -9.92 3.59
C TYR A 16 -7.71 -8.62 3.50
N LEU A 17 -7.04 -7.48 3.59
CA LEU A 17 -7.73 -6.19 3.43
C LEU A 17 -8.33 -6.06 2.02
N THR A 18 -7.63 -6.53 1.00
CA THR A 18 -8.11 -6.50 -0.39
C THR A 18 -9.38 -7.32 -0.55
N GLU A 19 -9.42 -8.53 0.00
CA GLU A 19 -10.63 -9.37 0.02
C GLU A 19 -11.81 -8.63 0.65
N LEU A 20 -11.62 -8.11 1.86
CA LEU A 20 -12.64 -7.37 2.59
C LEU A 20 -13.15 -6.15 1.82
N LEU A 21 -12.26 -5.38 1.19
CA LEU A 21 -12.65 -4.20 0.42
C LEU A 21 -13.45 -4.58 -0.84
N LEU A 22 -13.05 -5.65 -1.54
CA LEU A 22 -13.78 -6.17 -2.69
C LEU A 22 -15.18 -6.66 -2.30
N GLU A 23 -15.31 -7.37 -1.18
CA GLU A 23 -16.60 -7.80 -0.63
C GLU A 23 -17.49 -6.61 -0.29
N LYS A 24 -16.92 -5.53 0.22
CA LYS A 24 -17.63 -4.26 0.50
C LYS A 24 -17.94 -3.43 -0.75
N GLY A 25 -17.62 -3.91 -1.93
CA GLY A 25 -17.94 -3.25 -3.19
C GLY A 25 -16.99 -2.11 -3.59
N TYR A 26 -15.77 -2.07 -3.05
CA TYR A 26 -14.75 -1.12 -3.48
C TYR A 26 -14.12 -1.52 -4.82
N GLU A 27 -13.62 -0.52 -5.55
CA GLU A 27 -12.57 -0.71 -6.56
C GLU A 27 -11.23 -0.63 -5.83
N VAL A 28 -10.43 -1.68 -5.88
CA VAL A 28 -9.16 -1.77 -5.17
C VAL A 28 -8.00 -1.63 -6.14
N HIS A 29 -7.11 -0.70 -5.85
CA HIS A 29 -5.86 -0.49 -6.56
C HIS A 29 -4.69 -0.92 -5.67
N GLY A 30 -3.94 -1.93 -6.07
CA GLY A 30 -2.80 -2.42 -5.33
C GLY A 30 -1.48 -1.93 -5.89
N VAL A 31 -0.60 -1.45 -5.02
CA VAL A 31 0.79 -1.13 -5.38
C VAL A 31 1.66 -2.32 -5.03
N LYS A 32 2.34 -2.88 -6.03
CA LYS A 32 3.33 -3.95 -5.89
C LYS A 32 4.68 -3.53 -6.45
N ARG A 33 5.75 -3.97 -5.82
CA ARG A 33 7.11 -3.75 -6.34
C ARG A 33 7.40 -4.68 -7.53
N ARG A 34 8.24 -4.24 -8.45
CA ARG A 34 8.86 -5.15 -9.40
C ARG A 34 9.78 -6.11 -8.64
N SER A 35 9.59 -7.39 -8.87
CA SER A 35 10.43 -8.46 -8.31
C SER A 35 10.75 -9.45 -9.40
N SER A 36 11.95 -10.04 -9.35
CA SER A 36 12.34 -11.14 -10.22
C SER A 36 11.64 -12.45 -9.86
N LEU A 37 11.09 -12.54 -8.66
CA LEU A 37 10.29 -13.67 -8.19
C LEU A 37 8.81 -13.28 -8.18
N LEU A 38 7.94 -14.21 -8.57
CA LEU A 38 6.50 -14.06 -8.40
C LEU A 38 6.21 -14.05 -6.90
N ASN A 39 5.60 -12.97 -6.41
CA ASN A 39 5.24 -12.79 -5.01
C ASN A 39 3.76 -12.39 -4.85
N THR A 40 2.92 -12.86 -5.76
CA THR A 40 1.49 -12.55 -5.83
C THR A 40 0.60 -13.67 -5.32
N ASP A 41 1.15 -14.78 -4.86
CA ASP A 41 0.41 -16.01 -4.48
C ASP A 41 -0.79 -15.73 -3.56
N ARG A 42 -0.64 -14.76 -2.64
CA ARG A 42 -1.72 -14.41 -1.70
C ARG A 42 -2.91 -13.70 -2.34
N ILE A 43 -2.73 -13.15 -3.52
CA ILE A 43 -3.77 -12.39 -4.25
C ILE A 43 -4.12 -13.01 -5.61
N ASP A 44 -3.47 -14.10 -6.00
CA ASP A 44 -3.69 -14.74 -7.30
C ASP A 44 -5.15 -15.21 -7.46
N HIS A 45 -5.77 -15.68 -6.39
CA HIS A 45 -7.18 -16.07 -6.40
C HIS A 45 -8.16 -14.88 -6.59
N LEU A 46 -7.69 -13.65 -6.41
CA LEU A 46 -8.46 -12.42 -6.64
C LEU A 46 -8.19 -11.84 -8.03
N TYR A 47 -7.26 -12.45 -8.79
CA TYR A 47 -6.87 -11.96 -10.11
C TYR A 47 -8.07 -12.00 -11.06
N GLN A 48 -8.24 -10.90 -11.77
CA GLN A 48 -9.21 -10.74 -12.83
C GLN A 48 -8.47 -10.44 -14.13
N ASP A 49 -8.94 -10.98 -15.25
CA ASP A 49 -8.35 -10.72 -16.55
C ASP A 49 -8.43 -9.21 -16.84
N PRO A 50 -7.30 -8.53 -17.18
CA PRO A 50 -7.29 -7.11 -17.50
C PRO A 50 -8.24 -6.68 -18.63
N HIS A 51 -8.72 -7.64 -19.44
CA HIS A 51 -9.65 -7.39 -20.53
C HIS A 51 -11.13 -7.48 -20.12
N GLU A 52 -11.42 -7.88 -18.89
CA GLU A 52 -12.79 -7.90 -18.38
C GLU A 52 -13.35 -6.50 -18.14
N LYS A 53 -14.64 -6.32 -18.47
CA LYS A 53 -15.31 -5.00 -18.38
C LYS A 53 -15.67 -4.62 -16.97
N ASN A 54 -15.38 -5.09 -15.93
CA ASN A 54 -15.75 -4.67 -14.57
C ASN A 54 -14.68 -5.05 -13.54
N LEU A 55 -13.43 -4.81 -13.90
CA LEU A 55 -12.30 -5.01 -13.01
C LEU A 55 -12.42 -4.17 -11.75
N ARG A 56 -12.53 -4.83 -10.61
CA ARG A 56 -12.52 -4.17 -9.30
C ARG A 56 -11.17 -4.28 -8.60
N LEU A 57 -10.26 -5.15 -9.06
CA LEU A 57 -8.87 -5.20 -8.60
C LEU A 57 -7.93 -4.81 -9.73
N LYS A 58 -7.14 -3.78 -9.52
CA LYS A 58 -6.12 -3.28 -10.46
C LYS A 58 -4.77 -3.18 -9.77
N LEU A 59 -3.73 -3.69 -10.41
CA LEU A 59 -2.38 -3.70 -9.85
C LEU A 59 -1.49 -2.71 -10.57
N HIS A 60 -0.74 -1.91 -9.80
CA HIS A 60 0.21 -0.94 -10.27
C HIS A 60 1.63 -1.33 -9.82
N TYR A 61 2.61 -1.14 -10.70
CA TYR A 61 4.00 -1.23 -10.29
C TYR A 61 4.43 0.08 -9.64
N GLY A 62 4.90 0.00 -8.40
CA GLY A 62 5.37 1.15 -7.66
C GLY A 62 6.28 0.77 -6.50
N ASP A 63 7.04 1.74 -6.03
CA ASP A 63 7.92 1.61 -4.87
C ASP A 63 7.79 2.87 -4.01
N LEU A 64 7.79 2.71 -2.68
CA LEU A 64 7.75 3.83 -1.73
C LEU A 64 8.99 4.74 -1.83
N THR A 65 10.04 4.29 -2.49
CA THR A 65 11.25 5.07 -2.77
C THR A 65 11.15 5.93 -4.03
N ASP A 66 10.07 5.81 -4.83
CA ASP A 66 9.87 6.56 -6.08
C ASP A 66 8.69 7.54 -5.96
N SER A 67 9.03 8.81 -5.66
CA SER A 67 8.03 9.87 -5.48
C SER A 67 7.19 10.13 -6.72
N THR A 68 7.82 10.19 -7.90
CA THR A 68 7.12 10.55 -9.14
C THR A 68 6.16 9.45 -9.60
N ASN A 69 6.53 8.21 -9.36
CA ASN A 69 5.67 7.06 -9.62
C ASN A 69 4.44 7.07 -8.71
N LEU A 70 4.63 7.31 -7.39
CA LEU A 70 3.53 7.39 -6.41
C LEU A 70 2.57 8.53 -6.74
N ILE A 71 3.08 9.72 -7.08
CA ILE A 71 2.25 10.86 -7.49
C ILE A 71 1.40 10.48 -8.72
N ARG A 72 1.99 9.84 -9.71
CA ARG A 72 1.29 9.41 -10.93
C ARG A 72 0.18 8.42 -10.62
N ILE A 73 0.45 7.40 -9.80
CA ILE A 73 -0.55 6.41 -9.40
C ILE A 73 -1.70 7.08 -8.66
N ILE A 74 -1.42 7.92 -7.67
CA ILE A 74 -2.45 8.60 -6.88
C ILE A 74 -3.27 9.56 -7.75
N GLN A 75 -2.63 10.26 -8.68
CA GLN A 75 -3.30 11.14 -9.64
C GLN A 75 -4.24 10.38 -10.58
N GLU A 76 -3.81 9.22 -11.07
CA GLU A 76 -4.61 8.36 -11.94
C GLU A 76 -5.80 7.73 -11.21
N VAL A 77 -5.55 7.19 -10.04
CA VAL A 77 -6.55 6.47 -9.23
C VAL A 77 -7.55 7.43 -8.61
N LYS A 78 -7.09 8.55 -8.06
CA LYS A 78 -7.87 9.47 -7.20
C LYS A 78 -8.61 8.70 -6.12
N PRO A 79 -7.88 8.07 -5.18
CA PRO A 79 -8.47 7.19 -4.19
C PRO A 79 -9.27 7.98 -3.14
N ASP A 80 -10.38 7.41 -2.69
CA ASP A 80 -11.09 7.87 -1.51
C ASP A 80 -10.36 7.50 -0.21
N GLU A 81 -9.62 6.40 -0.26
CA GLU A 81 -8.90 5.85 0.90
C GLU A 81 -7.54 5.28 0.45
N ILE A 82 -6.49 5.56 1.22
CA ILE A 82 -5.16 4.99 1.04
C ILE A 82 -4.79 4.20 2.29
N TYR A 83 -4.40 2.94 2.11
CA TYR A 83 -3.92 2.04 3.15
C TYR A 83 -2.43 1.75 2.92
N ASN A 84 -1.57 2.37 3.73
CA ASN A 84 -0.13 2.18 3.63
C ASN A 84 0.32 1.03 4.53
N LEU A 85 0.44 -0.16 3.94
CA LEU A 85 0.88 -1.39 4.59
C LEU A 85 2.27 -1.83 4.13
N ALA A 86 2.82 -1.16 3.13
CA ALA A 86 4.16 -1.48 2.63
C ALA A 86 5.23 -1.00 3.60
N ALA A 87 6.17 -1.88 3.90
CA ALA A 87 7.33 -1.57 4.73
C ALA A 87 8.48 -2.55 4.45
N MET A 88 9.69 -2.16 4.84
CA MET A 88 10.81 -3.07 5.07
C MET A 88 10.72 -3.54 6.53
N SER A 89 10.01 -4.66 6.75
CA SER A 89 9.66 -5.13 8.10
C SER A 89 10.58 -6.24 8.64
N HIS A 90 11.55 -6.70 7.84
CA HIS A 90 12.48 -7.74 8.28
C HIS A 90 13.59 -7.16 9.15
N VAL A 91 13.60 -7.47 10.45
CA VAL A 91 14.51 -6.88 11.44
C VAL A 91 15.98 -6.95 11.02
N LYS A 92 16.50 -8.14 10.68
CA LYS A 92 17.90 -8.29 10.26
C LYS A 92 18.23 -7.42 9.04
N VAL A 93 17.38 -7.43 8.01
CA VAL A 93 17.60 -6.65 6.80
C VAL A 93 17.58 -5.14 7.09
N SER A 94 16.80 -4.69 8.06
CA SER A 94 16.76 -3.28 8.45
C SER A 94 18.10 -2.79 9.02
N PHE A 95 18.84 -3.66 9.70
CA PHE A 95 20.19 -3.37 10.17
C PHE A 95 21.25 -3.48 9.06
N ASP A 96 21.06 -4.41 8.12
CA ASP A 96 21.97 -4.60 6.99
C ASP A 96 21.81 -3.48 5.92
N THR A 97 20.61 -2.94 5.77
CA THR A 97 20.27 -1.88 4.79
C THR A 97 19.48 -0.74 5.43
N PRO A 98 20.09 0.02 6.38
CA PRO A 98 19.36 1.02 7.15
C PRO A 98 18.87 2.20 6.31
N GLU A 99 19.63 2.63 5.30
CA GLU A 99 19.20 3.72 4.40
C GLU A 99 17.97 3.34 3.59
N TYR A 100 17.94 2.14 3.03
CA TYR A 100 16.76 1.65 2.30
C TYR A 100 15.54 1.57 3.22
N THR A 101 15.72 1.07 4.43
CA THR A 101 14.67 0.95 5.44
C THR A 101 14.10 2.33 5.80
N ALA A 102 14.96 3.29 6.14
CA ALA A 102 14.53 4.66 6.42
C ALA A 102 13.85 5.32 5.22
N ASN A 103 14.37 5.09 4.03
CA ASN A 103 13.85 5.65 2.78
C ASN A 103 12.46 5.05 2.43
N ALA A 104 12.28 3.75 2.56
CA ALA A 104 11.01 3.09 2.28
C ALA A 104 9.96 3.38 3.37
N ASP A 105 10.31 3.23 4.63
CA ASP A 105 9.35 3.27 5.74
C ASP A 105 9.03 4.70 6.20
N GLY A 106 10.05 5.51 6.44
CA GLY A 106 9.89 6.90 6.88
C GLY A 106 9.60 7.86 5.72
N ILE A 107 10.56 8.00 4.81
CA ILE A 107 10.43 8.91 3.67
C ILE A 107 9.34 8.46 2.70
N GLY A 108 9.13 7.15 2.54
CA GLY A 108 8.04 6.61 1.71
C GLY A 108 6.67 7.05 2.18
N THR A 109 6.43 7.05 3.50
CA THR A 109 5.19 7.58 4.09
C THR A 109 5.05 9.07 3.79
N LEU A 110 6.11 9.86 3.95
CA LEU A 110 6.12 11.28 3.61
C LEU A 110 5.78 11.50 2.13
N ARG A 111 6.31 10.68 1.21
CA ARG A 111 6.02 10.79 -0.23
C ARG A 111 4.54 10.63 -0.53
N ILE A 112 3.86 9.69 0.13
CA ILE A 112 2.42 9.51 -0.06
C ILE A 112 1.65 10.71 0.46
N LEU A 113 1.97 11.21 1.65
CA LEU A 113 1.33 12.38 2.23
C LEU A 113 1.55 13.63 1.38
N GLU A 114 2.76 13.83 0.86
CA GLU A 114 3.06 14.93 -0.06
C GLU A 114 2.33 14.78 -1.40
N ALA A 115 2.19 13.56 -1.92
CA ALA A 115 1.40 13.33 -3.13
C ALA A 115 -0.08 13.71 -2.93
N ILE A 116 -0.67 13.36 -1.80
CA ILE A 116 -2.04 13.77 -1.43
C ILE A 116 -2.13 15.29 -1.41
N ARG A 117 -1.18 15.98 -0.77
CA ARG A 117 -1.14 17.43 -0.65
C ARG A 117 -0.94 18.12 -2.00
N ILE A 118 0.04 17.67 -2.79
CA ILE A 118 0.34 18.22 -4.13
C ILE A 118 -0.87 18.12 -5.06
N LEU A 119 -1.62 17.02 -4.95
CA LEU A 119 -2.80 16.77 -5.78
C LEU A 119 -4.09 17.41 -5.22
N GLY A 120 -4.02 18.07 -4.07
CA GLY A 120 -5.17 18.74 -3.44
C GLY A 120 -6.26 17.80 -2.93
N LEU A 121 -5.86 16.58 -2.51
CA LEU A 121 -6.81 15.52 -2.11
C LEU A 121 -7.01 15.43 -0.59
N GLU A 122 -6.48 16.37 0.20
CA GLU A 122 -6.48 16.31 1.67
C GLU A 122 -7.87 16.23 2.30
N LYS A 123 -8.87 16.79 1.63
CA LYS A 123 -10.25 16.78 2.11
C LYS A 123 -11.08 15.58 1.59
N GLU A 124 -10.60 14.93 0.56
CA GLU A 124 -11.32 13.87 -0.16
C GLU A 124 -10.77 12.48 0.15
N CYS A 125 -9.45 12.37 0.36
CA CYS A 125 -8.75 11.11 0.57
C CYS A 125 -8.44 10.90 2.06
N ARG A 126 -8.85 9.75 2.61
CA ARG A 126 -8.47 9.30 3.94
C ARG A 126 -7.21 8.47 3.86
N PHE A 127 -6.26 8.73 4.76
CA PHE A 127 -5.00 8.00 4.82
C PHE A 127 -4.92 7.16 6.10
N TYR A 128 -4.60 5.88 5.95
CA TYR A 128 -4.31 4.96 7.04
C TYR A 128 -2.85 4.52 6.97
N GLN A 129 -2.12 4.68 8.08
CA GLN A 129 -0.77 4.17 8.28
C GLN A 129 -0.82 2.99 9.23
N ALA A 130 -0.44 1.80 8.78
CA ALA A 130 -0.35 0.62 9.65
C ALA A 130 0.66 0.81 10.77
N SER A 131 1.77 1.47 10.45
CA SER A 131 2.84 1.75 11.40
C SER A 131 3.48 0.47 11.96
N THR A 132 3.88 0.48 13.22
CA THR A 132 4.62 -0.63 13.82
C THR A 132 4.14 -0.93 15.24
N SER A 133 4.10 -2.20 15.60
CA SER A 133 3.85 -2.65 16.98
C SER A 133 4.93 -2.18 17.96
N GLU A 134 6.13 -1.87 17.47
CA GLU A 134 7.26 -1.36 18.28
C GLU A 134 6.96 -0.01 18.95
N LEU A 135 5.94 0.73 18.48
CA LEU A 135 5.48 1.96 19.13
C LEU A 135 5.01 1.75 20.57
N TYR A 136 4.58 0.54 20.91
CA TYR A 136 4.11 0.23 22.26
C TYR A 136 5.24 -0.10 23.25
N GLY A 137 6.47 -0.39 22.76
CA GLY A 137 7.61 -0.76 23.60
C GLY A 137 7.31 -1.97 24.49
N LEU A 138 7.63 -1.86 25.77
CA LEU A 138 7.22 -2.84 26.77
C LEU A 138 5.74 -2.68 27.07
N VAL A 139 4.92 -3.59 26.58
CA VAL A 139 3.47 -3.58 26.76
C VAL A 139 3.16 -3.73 28.26
N GLN A 140 2.40 -2.78 28.82
CA GLN A 140 2.02 -2.78 30.24
C GLN A 140 0.72 -3.57 30.47
N GLU A 141 -0.15 -3.60 29.48
CA GLU A 141 -1.43 -4.31 29.51
C GLU A 141 -1.60 -5.10 28.22
N THR A 142 -2.08 -6.31 28.32
CA THR A 142 -2.46 -7.15 27.18
C THR A 142 -3.97 -7.18 27.07
N PRO A 143 -4.52 -7.14 25.81
CA PRO A 143 -5.95 -7.24 25.60
C PRO A 143 -6.51 -8.57 26.07
#